data_7532a871a26e23c11766041a8db3a23c
#
_entry.id   7532a871a26e23c11766041a8db3a23c
#
_cell.length_a   1.000
_cell.length_b   1.000
_cell.length_c   1.000
_cell.angle_alpha   90.00
_cell.angle_beta   90.00
_cell.angle_gamma   90.00
#
_symmetry.space_group_name_H-M   'P 1'
#
loop_
_entity.id
_entity.type
_entity.pdbx_description
1 polymer ?
#
loop_
_entity_poly.entity_id
_entity_poly.type
_entity_poly.pdbx_seq_one_letter_code
_entity_poly.pdbx_strand_id
1 'polypeptide(L)'
;NNTIYGTQFHQIPESPCPLFSDMSSDIFSRNLNFKEFDLIYAGAQKNIGPAGATLVVIKKEILEKICRTVPSMLNYQIHFDKDSMFNTPPVFSVYACMLSLKWLEKKGGIDAVESLNRKKSEILYNEIDNDDVFNGFANVDDRSIMNVTFNLNDEKNKVVFDKMLIENNISGLNGHRSVGGYRASIYNAMDIASVEILIDTIKKFKNYI
;
A
#
# COMPACT_ATOMS: atom_id res chain seq x y z
N ASN A 1 2.55 6.81 -0.59
CA ASN A 1 3.23 5.53 -0.85
C ASN A 1 3.17 5.16 -2.33
N ASN A 2 4.29 4.77 -2.92
CA ASN A 2 4.39 4.31 -4.30
C ASN A 2 4.52 2.78 -4.34
N THR A 3 3.49 2.11 -4.85
CA THR A 3 3.43 0.64 -4.93
C THR A 3 4.47 0.05 -5.88
N ILE A 4 4.87 0.78 -6.94
CA ILE A 4 5.72 0.27 -8.01
C ILE A 4 7.19 0.24 -7.56
N TYR A 5 7.64 1.34 -7.00
CA TYR A 5 9.04 1.52 -6.59
C TYR A 5 9.30 1.17 -5.12
N GLY A 6 8.25 0.91 -4.33
CA GLY A 6 8.39 0.60 -2.91
C GLY A 6 8.89 1.78 -2.07
N THR A 7 8.50 3.01 -2.45
CA THR A 7 8.86 4.23 -1.72
C THR A 7 7.68 4.80 -0.97
N GLN A 8 7.93 5.51 0.13
CA GLN A 8 6.91 6.13 0.96
C GLN A 8 7.40 7.43 1.56
N PHE A 9 6.60 8.49 1.53
CA PHE A 9 6.87 9.68 2.30
C PHE A 9 6.64 9.41 3.79
N HIS A 10 7.69 9.42 4.60
CA HIS A 10 7.60 9.29 6.05
C HIS A 10 7.26 10.60 6.74
N GLN A 11 7.69 11.71 6.14
CA GLN A 11 7.31 13.06 6.55
C GLN A 11 6.48 13.72 5.44
N ILE A 12 5.41 14.39 5.82
CA ILE A 12 4.57 15.10 4.87
C ILE A 12 5.26 16.44 4.53
N PRO A 13 5.50 16.72 3.25
CA PRO A 13 6.18 17.95 2.86
C PRO A 13 5.29 19.17 3.13
N GLU A 14 5.89 20.24 3.62
CA GLU A 14 5.24 21.55 3.63
C GLU A 14 4.97 22.00 2.19
N SER A 15 3.77 22.52 1.93
CA SER A 15 3.39 22.95 0.59
C SER A 15 2.76 24.33 0.61
N PRO A 16 3.21 25.27 -0.25
CA PRO A 16 2.57 26.57 -0.42
C PRO A 16 1.26 26.48 -1.22
N CYS A 17 0.95 25.32 -1.79
CA CYS A 17 -0.24 25.02 -2.57
C CYS A 17 -1.06 23.94 -1.89
N PRO A 18 -2.37 23.79 -2.24
CA PRO A 18 -3.17 22.68 -1.76
C PRO A 18 -2.50 21.33 -2.01
N LEU A 19 -2.36 20.53 -0.95
CA LEU A 19 -1.70 19.23 -0.98
C LEU A 19 -2.74 18.12 -1.23
N PHE A 20 -2.61 17.45 -2.38
CA PHE A 20 -3.45 16.32 -2.77
C PHE A 20 -2.63 15.02 -2.73
N SER A 21 -3.21 13.96 -2.18
CA SER A 21 -2.49 12.69 -2.01
C SER A 21 -3.30 11.48 -2.47
N ASP A 22 -2.66 10.61 -3.27
CA ASP A 22 -3.10 9.23 -3.47
C ASP A 22 -2.58 8.37 -2.32
N MET A 23 -3.49 7.89 -1.49
CA MET A 23 -3.19 6.98 -0.38
C MET A 23 -3.71 5.56 -0.62
N SER A 24 -3.98 5.16 -1.86
CA SER A 24 -4.55 3.85 -2.17
C SER A 24 -3.74 2.69 -1.59
N SER A 25 -2.43 2.84 -1.43
CA SER A 25 -1.54 1.78 -0.96
C SER A 25 -1.05 1.91 0.49
N ASP A 26 -1.41 3.00 1.20
CA ASP A 26 -1.02 3.18 2.60
C ASP A 26 -2.07 3.82 3.50
N ILE A 27 -3.27 4.09 3.00
CA ILE A 27 -4.37 4.57 3.84
C ILE A 27 -4.63 3.59 5.00
N PHE A 28 -4.78 4.11 6.21
CA PHE A 28 -4.98 3.31 7.44
C PHE A 28 -3.88 2.30 7.77
N SER A 29 -2.68 2.45 7.19
CA SER A 29 -1.53 1.61 7.51
C SER A 29 -0.69 2.12 8.66
N ARG A 30 -0.80 3.40 8.96
CA ARG A 30 -0.06 4.14 9.99
C ARG A 30 -0.82 5.38 10.41
N ASN A 31 -0.40 5.98 11.52
CA ASN A 31 -0.92 7.26 11.95
C ASN A 31 -0.46 8.38 11.02
N LEU A 32 -1.41 9.14 10.54
CA LEU A 32 -1.22 10.34 9.72
C LEU A 32 -2.13 11.45 10.20
N ASN A 33 -1.62 12.67 10.21
CA ASN A 33 -2.44 13.84 10.43
C ASN A 33 -3.17 14.23 9.14
N PHE A 34 -4.38 13.74 8.96
CA PHE A 34 -5.18 14.03 7.76
C PHE A 34 -5.46 15.52 7.54
N LYS A 35 -5.31 16.36 8.57
CA LYS A 35 -5.49 17.82 8.45
C LYS A 35 -4.40 18.50 7.62
N GLU A 36 -3.25 17.84 7.41
CA GLU A 36 -2.17 18.35 6.56
C GLU A 36 -2.50 18.29 5.06
N PHE A 37 -3.49 17.49 4.68
CA PHE A 37 -3.91 17.33 3.29
C PHE A 37 -5.16 18.11 2.99
N ASP A 38 -5.25 18.66 1.78
CA ASP A 38 -6.45 19.33 1.28
C ASP A 38 -7.38 18.36 0.57
N LEU A 39 -6.83 17.33 -0.07
CA LEU A 39 -7.57 16.20 -0.63
C LEU A 39 -6.76 14.92 -0.50
N ILE A 40 -7.43 13.86 -0.04
CA ILE A 40 -6.92 12.50 -0.07
C ILE A 40 -7.87 11.66 -0.88
N TYR A 41 -7.36 10.79 -1.73
CA TYR A 41 -8.15 9.72 -2.32
C TYR A 41 -7.45 8.38 -2.16
N ALA A 42 -8.25 7.32 -2.06
CA ALA A 42 -7.74 5.95 -1.89
C ALA A 42 -8.69 4.94 -2.52
N GLY A 43 -8.24 4.26 -3.57
CA GLY A 43 -8.94 3.10 -4.09
C GLY A 43 -8.92 1.96 -3.06
N ALA A 44 -10.08 1.33 -2.83
CA ALA A 44 -10.24 0.38 -1.73
C ALA A 44 -9.41 -0.91 -1.90
N GLN A 45 -9.12 -1.32 -3.13
CA GLN A 45 -8.61 -2.65 -3.51
C GLN A 45 -7.27 -3.07 -2.91
N LYS A 46 -6.57 -2.19 -2.22
CA LYS A 46 -5.28 -2.52 -1.61
C LYS A 46 -5.40 -2.72 -0.10
N ASN A 47 -5.87 -1.70 0.62
CA ASN A 47 -5.80 -1.69 2.07
C ASN A 47 -7.15 -1.53 2.80
N ILE A 48 -8.22 -1.17 2.08
CA ILE A 48 -9.54 -0.95 2.67
C ILE A 48 -10.48 -2.14 2.43
N GLY A 49 -10.46 -2.73 1.21
CA GLY A 49 -11.40 -3.77 0.84
C GLY A 49 -11.29 -4.18 -0.64
N PRO A 50 -12.35 -4.68 -1.27
CA PRO A 50 -12.34 -5.05 -2.68
C PRO A 50 -12.37 -3.84 -3.60
N ALA A 51 -12.05 -4.07 -4.88
CA ALA A 51 -12.21 -3.06 -5.93
C ALA A 51 -13.67 -2.60 -6.06
N GLY A 52 -13.85 -1.37 -6.57
CA GLY A 52 -15.17 -0.81 -6.87
C GLY A 52 -15.58 0.37 -6.00
N ALA A 53 -14.90 0.63 -4.89
CA ALA A 53 -15.09 1.82 -4.07
C ALA A 53 -13.80 2.65 -4.01
N THR A 54 -13.95 3.96 -3.86
CA THR A 54 -12.86 4.91 -3.62
C THR A 54 -13.24 5.83 -2.47
N LEU A 55 -12.40 5.88 -1.45
CA LEU A 55 -12.52 6.86 -0.38
C LEU A 55 -11.96 8.20 -0.88
N VAL A 56 -12.73 9.27 -0.65
CA VAL A 56 -12.26 10.65 -0.85
C VAL A 56 -12.49 11.44 0.43
N VAL A 57 -11.43 12.08 0.91
CA VAL A 57 -11.48 13.03 2.03
C VAL A 57 -11.03 14.37 1.50
N ILE A 58 -11.87 15.40 1.62
CA ILE A 58 -11.59 16.71 1.05
C ILE A 58 -11.98 17.81 2.06
N LYS A 59 -11.15 18.84 2.18
CA LYS A 59 -11.49 20.03 2.95
C LYS A 59 -12.64 20.79 2.28
N LYS A 60 -13.62 21.25 3.04
CA LYS A 60 -14.78 22.01 2.51
C LYS A 60 -14.34 23.25 1.73
N GLU A 61 -13.33 23.95 2.21
CA GLU A 61 -12.79 25.15 1.61
C GLU A 61 -12.23 24.89 0.18
N ILE A 62 -11.87 23.65 -0.15
CA ILE A 62 -11.46 23.28 -1.50
C ILE A 62 -12.66 23.11 -2.41
N LEU A 63 -13.77 22.56 -1.93
CA LEU A 63 -15.00 22.46 -2.71
C LEU A 63 -15.52 23.85 -3.14
N GLU A 64 -15.46 24.82 -2.23
CA GLU A 64 -15.91 26.19 -2.48
C GLU A 64 -15.06 26.93 -3.51
N LYS A 65 -13.83 26.49 -3.77
CA LYS A 65 -12.92 27.09 -4.78
C LYS A 65 -13.12 26.57 -6.21
N ILE A 66 -14.02 25.62 -6.43
CA ILE A 66 -14.27 25.06 -7.75
C ILE A 66 -15.13 26.03 -8.56
N CYS A 67 -14.50 26.74 -9.50
CA CYS A 67 -15.17 27.77 -10.32
C CYS A 67 -15.57 27.29 -11.72
N ARG A 68 -15.05 26.13 -12.17
CA ARG A 68 -15.30 25.64 -13.52
C ARG A 68 -16.50 24.69 -13.58
N THR A 69 -17.23 24.71 -14.68
CA THR A 69 -18.25 23.70 -14.96
C THR A 69 -17.59 22.36 -15.32
N VAL A 70 -17.97 21.31 -14.62
CA VAL A 70 -17.53 19.92 -14.85
C VAL A 70 -18.76 19.01 -14.95
N PRO A 71 -18.66 17.86 -15.64
CA PRO A 71 -19.72 16.85 -15.61
C PRO A 71 -20.07 16.46 -14.16
N SER A 72 -21.34 16.18 -13.90
CA SER A 72 -21.87 15.91 -12.56
C SER A 72 -21.08 14.83 -11.81
N MET A 73 -20.67 13.76 -12.48
CA MET A 73 -19.87 12.67 -11.88
C MET A 73 -18.46 13.10 -11.44
N LEU A 74 -17.94 14.19 -11.96
CA LEU A 74 -16.63 14.75 -11.62
C LEU A 74 -16.73 15.91 -10.62
N ASN A 75 -17.94 16.23 -10.17
CA ASN A 75 -18.17 17.32 -9.22
C ASN A 75 -18.31 16.78 -7.80
N TYR A 76 -17.27 16.93 -7.01
CA TYR A 76 -17.27 16.47 -5.61
C TYR A 76 -18.34 17.14 -4.74
N GLN A 77 -18.76 18.39 -5.05
CA GLN A 77 -19.84 19.05 -4.33
C GLN A 77 -21.15 18.26 -4.42
N ILE A 78 -21.49 17.74 -5.61
CA ILE A 78 -22.70 16.92 -5.82
C ILE A 78 -22.65 15.65 -4.98
N HIS A 79 -21.49 14.98 -4.93
CA HIS A 79 -21.29 13.77 -4.12
C HIS A 79 -21.40 14.09 -2.63
N PHE A 80 -20.86 15.23 -2.18
CA PHE A 80 -20.97 15.69 -0.81
C PHE A 80 -22.43 15.98 -0.44
N ASP A 81 -23.16 16.75 -1.25
CA ASP A 81 -24.57 17.13 -1.01
C ASP A 81 -25.54 15.94 -1.01
N LYS A 82 -25.13 14.81 -1.60
CA LYS A 82 -25.89 13.56 -1.70
C LYS A 82 -25.37 12.46 -0.81
N ASP A 83 -24.54 12.75 0.19
CA ASP A 83 -23.96 11.77 1.10
C ASP A 83 -23.34 10.56 0.36
N SER A 84 -22.62 10.83 -0.75
CA SER A 84 -22.04 9.84 -1.66
C SER A 84 -23.06 8.96 -2.42
N MET A 85 -24.35 9.30 -2.39
CA MET A 85 -25.44 8.55 -3.00
C MET A 85 -26.04 9.23 -4.23
N PHE A 86 -25.22 10.00 -4.97
CA PHE A 86 -25.65 10.62 -6.22
C PHE A 86 -26.01 9.59 -7.30
N ASN A 87 -25.32 8.47 -7.33
CA ASN A 87 -25.63 7.29 -8.15
C ASN A 87 -25.79 6.06 -7.25
N THR A 88 -26.34 4.99 -7.78
CA THR A 88 -26.41 3.69 -7.07
C THR A 88 -24.99 3.24 -6.70
N PRO A 89 -24.68 3.04 -5.40
CA PRO A 89 -23.34 2.70 -4.97
C PRO A 89 -23.01 1.23 -5.25
N PRO A 90 -21.73 0.85 -5.35
CA PRO A 90 -21.28 -0.53 -5.40
C PRO A 90 -21.44 -1.19 -4.01
N VAL A 91 -22.68 -1.59 -3.67
CA VAL A 91 -23.11 -2.00 -2.33
C VAL A 91 -22.19 -3.06 -1.74
N PHE A 92 -21.83 -4.10 -2.52
CA PHE A 92 -20.92 -5.14 -2.03
C PHE A 92 -19.57 -4.59 -1.61
N SER A 93 -18.95 -3.73 -2.45
CA SER A 93 -17.64 -3.14 -2.15
C SER A 93 -17.68 -2.26 -0.92
N VAL A 94 -18.71 -1.44 -0.77
CA VAL A 94 -18.89 -0.57 0.41
C VAL A 94 -19.11 -1.41 1.67
N TYR A 95 -19.94 -2.45 1.60
CA TYR A 95 -20.18 -3.35 2.72
C TYR A 95 -18.91 -4.08 3.15
N ALA A 96 -18.15 -4.62 2.21
CA ALA A 96 -16.89 -5.30 2.50
C ALA A 96 -15.83 -4.33 3.07
N CYS A 97 -15.75 -3.09 2.59
CA CYS A 97 -14.91 -2.06 3.17
C CYS A 97 -15.29 -1.80 4.64
N MET A 98 -16.59 -1.68 4.94
CA MET A 98 -17.07 -1.53 6.31
C MET A 98 -16.61 -2.71 7.20
N LEU A 99 -16.71 -3.94 6.72
CA LEU A 99 -16.26 -5.11 7.48
C LEU A 99 -14.75 -5.10 7.72
N SER A 100 -13.96 -4.71 6.72
CA SER A 100 -12.50 -4.58 6.85
C SER A 100 -12.11 -3.50 7.88
N LEU A 101 -12.79 -2.35 7.88
CA LEU A 101 -12.56 -1.30 8.86
C LEU A 101 -12.95 -1.73 10.28
N LYS A 102 -14.07 -2.45 10.45
CA LYS A 102 -14.44 -3.05 11.73
C LYS A 102 -13.43 -4.10 12.21
N TRP A 103 -12.87 -4.88 11.29
CA TRP A 103 -11.78 -5.80 11.59
C TRP A 103 -10.53 -5.06 12.08
N LEU A 104 -10.14 -3.97 11.39
CA LEU A 104 -9.01 -3.13 11.79
C LEU A 104 -9.22 -2.56 13.21
N GLU A 105 -10.40 -2.04 13.50
CA GLU A 105 -10.77 -1.53 14.83
C GLU A 105 -10.63 -2.63 15.91
N LYS A 106 -11.16 -3.83 15.65
CA LYS A 106 -11.03 -4.98 16.56
C LYS A 106 -9.60 -5.45 16.77
N LYS A 107 -8.70 -5.21 15.83
CA LYS A 107 -7.26 -5.51 15.94
C LYS A 107 -6.49 -4.50 16.79
N GLY A 108 -7.15 -3.49 17.34
CA GLY A 108 -6.56 -2.45 18.17
C GLY A 108 -6.36 -1.12 17.43
N GLY A 109 -7.01 -0.94 16.28
CA GLY A 109 -6.97 0.29 15.50
C GLY A 109 -5.65 0.51 14.77
N ILE A 110 -5.43 1.76 14.37
CA ILE A 110 -4.28 2.13 13.52
C ILE A 110 -2.95 1.92 14.26
N ASP A 111 -2.86 2.23 15.57
CA ASP A 111 -1.62 2.08 16.35
C ASP A 111 -1.10 0.64 16.33
N ALA A 112 -1.99 -0.32 16.60
CA ALA A 112 -1.63 -1.74 16.60
C ALA A 112 -1.24 -2.23 15.20
N VAL A 113 -1.98 -1.79 14.18
CA VAL A 113 -1.72 -2.17 12.79
C VAL A 113 -0.43 -1.53 12.28
N GLU A 114 -0.14 -0.27 12.61
CA GLU A 114 1.14 0.38 12.28
C GLU A 114 2.32 -0.38 12.87
N SER A 115 2.24 -0.74 14.15
CA SER A 115 3.29 -1.51 14.82
C SER A 115 3.55 -2.85 14.10
N LEU A 116 2.48 -3.55 13.72
CA LEU A 116 2.59 -4.80 12.97
C LEU A 116 3.17 -4.59 11.56
N ASN A 117 2.75 -3.54 10.84
CA ASN A 117 3.24 -3.22 9.51
C ASN A 117 4.74 -2.89 9.53
N ARG A 118 5.18 -2.09 10.50
CA ARG A 118 6.60 -1.78 10.70
C ARG A 118 7.39 -3.05 10.97
N LYS A 119 6.93 -3.92 11.85
CA LYS A 119 7.58 -5.20 12.15
C LYS A 119 7.69 -6.07 10.89
N LYS A 120 6.61 -6.22 10.11
CA LYS A 120 6.62 -7.01 8.86
C LYS A 120 7.65 -6.50 7.85
N SER A 121 7.69 -5.17 7.63
CA SER A 121 8.63 -4.56 6.70
C SER A 121 10.07 -4.67 7.21
N GLU A 122 10.30 -4.43 8.50
CA GLU A 122 11.62 -4.49 9.13
C GLU A 122 12.25 -5.89 8.99
N ILE A 123 11.54 -6.94 9.38
CA ILE A 123 12.10 -8.31 9.28
C ILE A 123 12.40 -8.71 7.84
N LEU A 124 11.60 -8.26 6.87
CA LEU A 124 11.83 -8.56 5.47
C LEU A 124 13.00 -7.75 4.89
N TYR A 125 13.08 -6.46 5.16
CA TYR A 125 14.22 -5.64 4.72
C TYR A 125 15.53 -6.11 5.36
N ASN A 126 15.52 -6.46 6.64
CA ASN A 126 16.70 -7.00 7.31
C ASN A 126 17.21 -8.27 6.62
N GLU A 127 16.31 -9.14 6.16
CA GLU A 127 16.70 -10.34 5.43
C GLU A 127 17.24 -10.02 4.02
N ILE A 128 16.65 -9.03 3.34
CA ILE A 128 17.11 -8.59 2.00
C ILE A 128 18.50 -7.97 2.09
N ASP A 129 18.74 -7.16 3.12
CA ASP A 129 20.00 -6.38 3.27
C ASP A 129 21.11 -7.16 3.98
N ASN A 130 20.85 -8.41 4.44
CA ASN A 130 21.79 -9.17 5.27
C ASN A 130 23.04 -9.65 4.50
N ASP A 131 22.98 -9.67 3.16
CA ASP A 131 24.07 -10.11 2.29
C ASP A 131 23.91 -9.53 0.87
N ASP A 132 24.87 -9.88 -0.03
CA ASP A 132 24.92 -9.39 -1.40
C ASP A 132 24.08 -10.23 -2.39
N VAL A 133 23.19 -11.12 -1.96
CA VAL A 133 22.35 -11.93 -2.87
C VAL A 133 21.18 -11.11 -3.41
N PHE A 134 20.60 -10.29 -2.54
CA PHE A 134 19.52 -9.38 -2.90
C PHE A 134 19.90 -7.93 -2.59
N ASN A 135 19.21 -7.00 -3.24
CA ASN A 135 19.29 -5.58 -2.90
C ASN A 135 17.90 -4.94 -2.90
N GLY A 136 17.63 -4.12 -1.91
CA GLY A 136 16.43 -3.29 -1.87
C GLY A 136 16.44 -2.27 -3.01
N PHE A 137 15.31 -2.11 -3.71
CA PHE A 137 15.22 -1.18 -4.83
C PHE A 137 15.21 0.29 -4.36
N ALA A 138 14.46 0.60 -3.30
CA ALA A 138 14.35 1.94 -2.74
C ALA A 138 15.51 2.25 -1.78
N ASN A 139 15.92 3.53 -1.71
CA ASN A 139 16.84 4.00 -0.68
C ASN A 139 16.27 3.70 0.70
N VAL A 140 17.14 3.41 1.65
CA VAL A 140 16.73 2.98 3.01
C VAL A 140 15.75 3.96 3.66
N ASP A 141 16.02 5.26 3.57
CA ASP A 141 15.21 6.32 4.19
C ASP A 141 13.84 6.52 3.52
N ASP A 142 13.69 6.04 2.27
CA ASP A 142 12.47 6.20 1.47
C ASP A 142 11.64 4.91 1.40
N ARG A 143 12.05 3.84 2.05
CA ARG A 143 11.42 2.50 1.94
C ARG A 143 9.99 2.48 2.44
N SER A 144 9.12 1.83 1.68
CA SER A 144 7.73 1.61 2.03
C SER A 144 7.57 0.51 3.08
N ILE A 145 6.71 0.73 4.08
CA ILE A 145 6.28 -0.31 5.02
C ILE A 145 5.15 -1.20 4.45
N MET A 146 4.65 -0.87 3.25
CA MET A 146 3.54 -1.60 2.59
C MET A 146 3.97 -2.40 1.37
N ASN A 147 5.00 -1.92 0.66
CA ASN A 147 5.45 -2.52 -0.59
C ASN A 147 6.98 -2.64 -0.55
N VAL A 148 7.47 -3.81 -0.19
CA VAL A 148 8.90 -4.10 -0.16
C VAL A 148 9.34 -4.54 -1.55
N THR A 149 10.21 -3.74 -2.19
CA THR A 149 10.74 -4.00 -3.54
C THR A 149 12.21 -4.34 -3.46
N PHE A 150 12.61 -5.37 -4.20
CA PHE A 150 13.99 -5.84 -4.22
C PHE A 150 14.35 -6.58 -5.51
N ASN A 151 15.64 -6.70 -5.78
CA ASN A 151 16.18 -7.39 -6.94
C ASN A 151 17.14 -8.51 -6.51
N LEU A 152 17.34 -9.49 -7.40
CA LEU A 152 18.50 -10.38 -7.35
C LEU A 152 19.71 -9.65 -7.95
N ASN A 153 20.88 -9.78 -7.30
CA ASN A 153 22.13 -9.23 -7.84
C ASN A 153 22.67 -10.07 -8.99
N ASP A 154 22.45 -11.39 -8.99
CA ASP A 154 22.76 -12.25 -10.15
C ASP A 154 21.46 -12.83 -10.75
N GLU A 155 21.04 -12.26 -11.87
CA GLU A 155 19.85 -12.67 -12.62
C GLU A 155 19.89 -14.13 -13.10
N LYS A 156 21.07 -14.78 -13.16
CA LYS A 156 21.18 -16.20 -13.53
C LYS A 156 20.44 -17.10 -12.55
N ASN A 157 20.35 -16.69 -11.30
CA ASN A 157 19.69 -17.42 -10.23
C ASN A 157 18.17 -17.22 -10.19
N LYS A 158 17.63 -16.32 -11.04
CA LYS A 158 16.20 -15.99 -11.05
C LYS A 158 15.29 -17.20 -11.22
N VAL A 159 15.61 -18.08 -12.15
CA VAL A 159 14.80 -19.29 -12.44
C VAL A 159 14.73 -20.20 -11.23
N VAL A 160 15.82 -20.33 -10.48
CA VAL A 160 15.89 -21.14 -9.26
C VAL A 160 15.02 -20.52 -8.17
N PHE A 161 15.17 -19.21 -7.94
CA PHE A 161 14.38 -18.52 -6.94
C PHE A 161 12.87 -18.54 -7.24
N ASP A 162 12.49 -18.25 -8.51
CA ASP A 162 11.09 -18.32 -8.96
C ASP A 162 10.47 -19.72 -8.72
N LYS A 163 11.24 -20.79 -8.97
CA LYS A 163 10.81 -22.16 -8.68
C LYS A 163 10.59 -22.40 -7.18
N MET A 164 11.52 -21.95 -6.34
CA MET A 164 11.39 -22.07 -4.89
C MET A 164 10.20 -21.29 -4.34
N LEU A 165 9.85 -20.12 -4.91
CA LEU A 165 8.64 -19.39 -4.55
C LEU A 165 7.39 -20.23 -4.83
N ILE A 166 7.30 -20.85 -6.01
CA ILE A 166 6.16 -21.71 -6.38
C ILE A 166 6.06 -22.91 -5.44
N GLU A 167 7.18 -23.60 -5.15
CA GLU A 167 7.23 -24.77 -4.25
C GLU A 167 6.80 -24.42 -2.81
N ASN A 168 7.00 -23.18 -2.36
CA ASN A 168 6.54 -22.70 -1.07
C ASN A 168 5.16 -21.98 -1.13
N ASN A 169 4.41 -22.13 -2.24
CA ASN A 169 3.10 -21.52 -2.46
C ASN A 169 3.09 -19.99 -2.37
N ILE A 170 4.18 -19.34 -2.73
CA ILE A 170 4.30 -17.89 -2.78
C ILE A 170 3.95 -17.43 -4.20
N SER A 171 2.92 -16.60 -4.33
CA SER A 171 2.46 -16.05 -5.60
C SER A 171 2.39 -14.53 -5.56
N GLY A 172 2.40 -13.90 -6.75
CA GLY A 172 2.22 -12.45 -6.89
C GLY A 172 3.42 -11.60 -6.45
N LEU A 173 4.61 -12.23 -6.28
CA LEU A 173 5.82 -11.53 -5.83
C LEU A 173 6.53 -10.78 -6.97
N ASN A 174 6.23 -11.06 -8.22
CA ASN A 174 6.87 -10.38 -9.36
C ASN A 174 6.69 -8.86 -9.26
N GLY A 175 7.78 -8.14 -9.50
CA GLY A 175 7.78 -6.68 -9.57
C GLY A 175 6.94 -6.15 -10.74
N HIS A 176 6.74 -4.84 -10.77
CA HIS A 176 6.01 -4.23 -11.86
C HIS A 176 6.78 -4.39 -13.19
N ARG A 177 6.05 -4.62 -14.29
CA ARG A 177 6.63 -4.85 -15.63
C ARG A 177 7.59 -3.75 -16.11
N SER A 178 7.48 -2.53 -15.61
CA SER A 178 8.37 -1.41 -15.96
C SER A 178 9.65 -1.36 -15.15
N VAL A 179 9.73 -2.09 -14.03
CA VAL A 179 10.86 -2.06 -13.08
C VAL A 179 11.54 -3.41 -13.00
N GLY A 180 10.78 -4.51 -13.12
CA GLY A 180 11.29 -5.86 -12.92
C GLY A 180 11.43 -6.22 -11.43
N GLY A 181 12.30 -7.18 -11.14
CA GLY A 181 12.59 -7.65 -9.79
C GLY A 181 11.38 -8.26 -9.08
N TYR A 182 11.32 -8.05 -7.78
CA TYR A 182 10.30 -8.60 -6.88
C TYR A 182 9.64 -7.49 -6.06
N ARG A 183 8.38 -7.72 -5.69
CA ARG A 183 7.62 -6.80 -4.84
C ARG A 183 6.70 -7.58 -3.90
N ALA A 184 7.01 -7.58 -2.62
CA ALA A 184 6.13 -8.08 -1.58
C ALA A 184 5.14 -6.98 -1.16
N SER A 185 3.86 -7.16 -1.46
CA SER A 185 2.78 -6.26 -1.03
C SER A 185 2.21 -6.79 0.29
N ILE A 186 2.66 -6.21 1.40
CA ILE A 186 2.40 -6.68 2.77
C ILE A 186 1.35 -5.81 3.49
N TYR A 187 0.22 -5.57 2.83
CA TYR A 187 -0.86 -4.73 3.34
C TYR A 187 -1.38 -5.18 4.73
N ASN A 188 -2.24 -4.37 5.34
CA ASN A 188 -2.72 -4.58 6.70
C ASN A 188 -3.21 -6.01 6.99
N ALA A 189 -3.93 -6.61 6.04
CA ALA A 189 -4.50 -7.95 6.21
C ALA A 189 -3.50 -9.10 6.01
N MET A 190 -2.29 -8.82 5.53
CA MET A 190 -1.25 -9.84 5.38
C MET A 190 -0.70 -10.22 6.74
N ASP A 191 -0.83 -11.49 7.12
CA ASP A 191 -0.29 -12.00 8.37
C ASP A 191 1.25 -12.02 8.35
N ILE A 192 1.85 -11.79 9.52
CA ILE A 192 3.31 -11.84 9.68
C ILE A 192 3.87 -13.21 9.32
N ALA A 193 3.15 -14.30 9.63
CA ALA A 193 3.54 -15.65 9.26
C ALA A 193 3.75 -15.83 7.75
N SER A 194 2.96 -15.15 6.91
CA SER A 194 3.16 -15.16 5.45
C SER A 194 4.46 -14.46 5.03
N VAL A 195 4.85 -13.41 5.75
CA VAL A 195 6.14 -12.72 5.52
C VAL A 195 7.30 -13.61 5.97
N GLU A 196 7.16 -14.32 7.10
CA GLU A 196 8.14 -15.27 7.61
C GLU A 196 8.38 -16.43 6.64
N ILE A 197 7.33 -16.96 5.97
CA ILE A 197 7.47 -17.97 4.91
C ILE A 197 8.32 -17.44 3.74
N LEU A 198 8.13 -16.19 3.34
CA LEU A 198 8.97 -15.57 2.30
C LEU A 198 10.43 -15.46 2.78
N ILE A 199 10.65 -15.00 4.01
CA ILE A 199 12.00 -14.90 4.61
C ILE A 199 12.69 -16.27 4.65
N ASP A 200 11.99 -17.30 5.08
CA ASP A 200 12.53 -18.67 5.11
C ASP A 200 12.86 -19.19 3.72
N THR A 201 12.07 -18.82 2.71
CA THR A 201 12.35 -19.17 1.30
C THR A 201 13.60 -18.44 0.79
N ILE A 202 13.75 -17.16 1.13
CA ILE A 202 14.95 -16.36 0.83
C ILE A 202 16.18 -17.01 1.47
N LYS A 203 16.13 -17.37 2.76
CA LYS A 203 17.23 -18.03 3.48
C LYS A 203 17.61 -19.39 2.84
N LYS A 204 16.62 -20.20 2.50
CA LYS A 204 16.85 -21.48 1.82
C LYS A 204 17.53 -21.28 0.45
N PHE A 205 17.09 -20.27 -0.29
CA PHE A 205 17.67 -19.92 -1.58
C PHE A 205 19.14 -19.48 -1.43
N LYS A 206 19.45 -18.60 -0.48
CA LYS A 206 20.81 -18.15 -0.18
C LYS A 206 21.76 -19.30 0.17
N ASN A 207 21.26 -20.31 0.88
CA ASN A 207 22.05 -21.51 1.20
C ASN A 207 22.20 -22.49 0.03
N TYR A 208 21.39 -22.35 -1.01
CA TYR A 208 21.42 -23.23 -2.20
C TYR A 208 22.39 -22.76 -3.24
N ILE A 209 22.59 -21.44 -3.40
CA ILE A 209 23.50 -20.84 -4.39
C ILE A 209 24.89 -20.61 -3.82
#